data_6af42867515e4bc179d3ab8309270944
#
_entry.id   6af42867515e4bc179d3ab8309270944
#
_cell.length_a   1.000
_cell.length_b   1.000
_cell.length_c   1.000
_cell.angle_alpha   90.00
_cell.angle_beta   90.00
_cell.angle_gamma   90.00
#
_symmetry.space_group_name_H-M   'P 1'
#
loop_
_entity.id
_entity.type
_entity.pdbx_description
1 polymer ?
#
loop_
_entity_poly.entity_id
_entity_poly.type
_entity_poly.pdbx_seq_one_letter_code
_entity_poly.pdbx_strand_id
1 'polypeptide(L)'
;MDNDEFIKLCKEKVVEYLSNGALSIPSDISTDYVYVVWLDRTLQNNKALLSTISSNGMYFEITYNGDDNEMYFDVYKHEDNYCIKHP
;
A
#
# COMPACT_ATOMS: atom_id res chain seq x y z
N MET A 1 12.94 8.28 -8.55
CA MET A 1 12.86 6.85 -8.19
C MET A 1 12.11 6.13 -9.30
N ASP A 2 12.65 5.05 -9.82
CA ASP A 2 11.94 4.30 -10.85
C ASP A 2 10.82 3.44 -10.22
N ASN A 3 9.96 2.90 -11.07
CA ASN A 3 8.79 2.17 -10.60
C ASN A 3 9.16 0.91 -9.81
N ASP A 4 10.18 0.18 -10.23
CA ASP A 4 10.58 -1.05 -9.56
C ASP A 4 11.13 -0.78 -8.18
N GLU A 5 11.96 0.24 -8.03
CA GLU A 5 12.47 0.66 -6.72
C GLU A 5 11.33 1.12 -5.81
N PHE A 6 10.41 1.91 -6.36
CA PHE A 6 9.28 2.42 -5.60
C PHE A 6 8.38 1.29 -5.11
N ILE A 7 8.05 0.35 -6.00
CA ILE A 7 7.20 -0.80 -5.64
C ILE A 7 7.87 -1.63 -4.54
N LYS A 8 9.16 -1.91 -4.69
CA LYS A 8 9.90 -2.68 -3.68
C LYS A 8 9.86 -1.98 -2.33
N LEU A 9 10.12 -0.69 -2.31
CA LEU A 9 10.10 0.10 -1.09
C LEU A 9 8.70 0.13 -0.46
N CYS A 10 7.67 0.31 -1.29
CA CYS A 10 6.29 0.30 -0.81
C CYS A 10 5.93 -1.02 -0.14
N LYS A 11 6.27 -2.13 -0.77
CA LYS A 11 5.99 -3.46 -0.21
C LYS A 11 6.72 -3.67 1.11
N GLU A 12 7.95 -3.23 1.21
CA GLU A 12 8.72 -3.30 2.46
C GLU A 12 8.06 -2.47 3.56
N LYS A 13 7.56 -1.28 3.22
CA LYS A 13 6.89 -0.41 4.20
C LYS A 13 5.56 -1.01 4.68
N VAL A 14 4.81 -1.65 3.81
CA VAL A 14 3.58 -2.33 4.19
C VAL A 14 3.90 -3.48 5.16
N VAL A 15 4.89 -4.30 4.84
CA VAL A 15 5.32 -5.40 5.71
C VAL A 15 5.77 -4.88 7.06
N GLU A 16 6.56 -3.82 7.08
CA GLU A 16 7.05 -3.19 8.30
C GLU A 16 5.89 -2.72 9.17
N TYR A 17 4.91 -2.05 8.58
CA TYR A 17 3.72 -1.59 9.30
C TYR A 17 2.95 -2.76 9.92
N LEU A 18 2.71 -3.80 9.14
CA LEU A 18 1.96 -4.97 9.61
C LEU A 18 2.72 -5.76 10.68
N SER A 19 4.05 -5.82 10.57
CA SER A 19 4.89 -6.54 11.53
C SER A 19 4.99 -5.83 12.86
N ASN A 20 4.86 -4.52 12.87
CA ASN A 20 5.01 -3.70 14.09
C ASN A 20 3.75 -3.65 14.96
N GLY A 21 2.76 -4.49 14.65
CA GLY A 21 1.87 -4.91 15.69
C GLY A 21 0.58 -4.20 15.95
N ALA A 22 0.07 -3.43 15.04
CA ALA A 22 -1.30 -2.93 15.19
C ALA A 22 -2.34 -4.05 14.98
N LEU A 23 -1.92 -5.16 14.35
CA LEU A 23 -2.76 -6.30 14.05
C LEU A 23 -1.99 -7.57 14.40
N SER A 24 -2.72 -8.61 14.84
CA SER A 24 -2.14 -9.93 15.15
C SER A 24 -1.77 -10.65 13.86
N ILE A 25 -0.82 -10.11 13.11
CA ILE A 25 -0.35 -10.74 11.89
C ILE A 25 0.93 -11.48 12.20
N PRO A 26 1.11 -12.70 11.65
CA PRO A 26 2.33 -13.48 11.89
C PRO A 26 3.57 -12.66 11.56
N SER A 27 4.60 -12.78 12.39
CA SER A 27 5.85 -12.02 12.26
C SER A 27 6.67 -12.41 11.04
N ASP A 28 6.25 -13.43 10.29
CA ASP A 28 6.93 -13.93 9.11
C ASP A 28 6.27 -13.48 7.80
N ILE A 29 5.45 -12.44 7.85
CA ILE A 29 4.83 -11.93 6.64
C ILE A 29 5.91 -11.39 5.68
N SER A 30 5.81 -11.77 4.42
CA SER A 30 6.80 -11.44 3.41
C SER A 30 6.22 -10.45 2.40
N THR A 31 7.09 -9.77 1.64
CA THR A 31 6.66 -8.87 0.57
C THR A 31 5.86 -9.60 -0.51
N ASP A 32 5.95 -10.92 -0.59
CA ASP A 32 5.17 -11.71 -1.53
C ASP A 32 3.67 -11.68 -1.23
N TYR A 33 3.30 -11.34 0.00
CA TYR A 33 1.89 -11.20 0.38
C TYR A 33 1.30 -9.85 -0.03
N VAL A 34 2.14 -8.91 -0.44
CA VAL A 34 1.72 -7.55 -0.80
C VAL A 34 1.57 -7.46 -2.31
N TYR A 35 0.46 -6.90 -2.75
CA TYR A 35 0.26 -6.68 -4.19
C TYR A 35 -0.13 -5.24 -4.47
N VAL A 36 0.19 -4.78 -5.67
CA VAL A 36 -0.12 -3.43 -6.13
C VAL A 36 -1.49 -3.42 -6.78
N VAL A 37 -2.39 -2.58 -6.27
CA VAL A 37 -3.71 -2.39 -6.85
C VAL A 37 -3.59 -1.46 -8.07
N TRP A 38 -2.90 -0.34 -7.88
CA TRP A 38 -2.55 0.55 -8.99
C TRP A 38 -1.28 1.34 -8.65
N LEU A 39 -0.67 1.86 -9.71
CA LEU A 39 0.58 2.61 -9.63
C LEU A 39 0.48 3.80 -10.58
N ASP A 40 0.91 4.96 -10.11
CA ASP A 40 0.99 6.16 -10.93
C ASP A 40 2.33 6.84 -10.71
N ARG A 41 2.84 7.44 -11.77
CA ARG A 41 4.08 8.23 -11.72
C ARG A 41 3.89 9.47 -12.56
N THR A 42 4.06 10.64 -11.92
CA THR A 42 3.94 11.94 -12.59
C THR A 42 5.14 12.79 -12.22
N LEU A 43 5.97 13.13 -13.19
CA LEU A 43 7.22 13.88 -12.98
C LEU A 43 8.12 13.15 -11.98
N GLN A 44 8.46 13.78 -10.84
CA GLN A 44 9.29 13.18 -9.80
C GLN A 44 8.47 12.44 -8.74
N ASN A 45 7.16 12.41 -8.90
CA ASN A 45 6.27 11.86 -7.88
C ASN A 45 5.79 10.47 -8.26
N ASN A 46 5.74 9.59 -7.26
CA ASN A 46 5.21 8.24 -7.42
C ASN A 46 4.09 8.03 -6.42
N LYS A 47 3.05 7.31 -6.83
CA LYS A 47 1.94 6.99 -5.96
C LYS A 47 1.45 5.58 -6.25
N ALA A 48 1.14 4.83 -5.20
CA ALA A 48 0.65 3.48 -5.36
C ALA A 48 -0.39 3.15 -4.30
N LEU A 49 -1.35 2.34 -4.67
CA LEU A 49 -2.27 1.71 -3.75
C LEU A 49 -1.95 0.23 -3.68
N LEU A 50 -1.74 -0.28 -2.49
CA LEU A 50 -1.36 -1.66 -2.26
C LEU A 50 -2.32 -2.32 -1.28
N SER A 51 -2.35 -3.64 -1.32
CA SER A 51 -3.08 -4.44 -0.36
C SER A 51 -2.34 -5.73 -0.12
N THR A 52 -2.83 -6.55 0.80
CA THR A 52 -2.26 -7.86 1.06
C THR A 52 -3.33 -8.92 1.00
N ILE A 53 -2.92 -10.16 0.69
CA ILE A 53 -3.85 -11.29 0.62
C ILE A 53 -4.39 -11.68 1.98
N SER A 54 -3.76 -11.20 3.06
CA SER A 54 -4.14 -11.54 4.43
C SER A 54 -4.68 -10.34 5.23
N SER A 55 -4.78 -9.17 4.63
CA SER A 55 -5.29 -8.00 5.34
C SER A 55 -6.79 -7.86 5.14
N ASN A 56 -7.57 -8.06 6.14
CA ASN A 56 -9.03 -8.01 6.12
C ASN A 56 -9.59 -6.68 5.58
N GLY A 57 -9.44 -6.45 4.26
CA GLY A 57 -9.94 -5.25 3.61
C GLY A 57 -9.11 -4.00 3.83
N MET A 58 -7.85 -4.12 4.21
CA MET A 58 -6.97 -2.96 4.38
C MET A 58 -6.28 -2.59 3.07
N TYR A 59 -6.13 -1.29 2.87
CA TYR A 59 -5.42 -0.74 1.74
C TYR A 59 -4.39 0.27 2.23
N PHE A 60 -3.29 0.36 1.49
CA PHE A 60 -2.17 1.23 1.83
C PHE A 60 -1.88 2.12 0.65
N GLU A 61 -2.02 3.42 0.83
CA GLU A 61 -1.69 4.39 -0.21
C GLU A 61 -0.37 5.05 0.15
N ILE A 62 0.61 4.91 -0.73
CA ILE A 62 1.94 5.45 -0.50
C ILE A 62 2.23 6.47 -1.59
N THR A 63 2.63 7.66 -1.16
CA THR A 63 2.97 8.76 -2.05
C THR A 63 4.40 9.18 -1.80
N TYR A 64 5.20 9.24 -2.86
CA TYR A 64 6.56 9.76 -2.79
C TYR A 64 6.62 11.08 -3.51
N ASN A 65 7.06 12.13 -2.81
CA ASN A 65 7.32 13.44 -3.36
C ASN A 65 8.82 13.55 -3.65
N GLY A 66 9.19 13.47 -4.93
CA GLY A 66 10.59 13.46 -5.33
C GLY A 66 11.30 14.78 -5.09
N ASP A 67 10.60 15.92 -5.14
CA ASP A 67 11.20 17.23 -4.94
C ASP A 67 11.67 17.41 -3.49
N ASP A 68 10.87 16.92 -2.54
CA ASP A 68 11.18 17.06 -1.12
C ASP A 68 11.79 15.80 -0.52
N ASN A 69 11.92 14.75 -1.30
CA ASN A 69 12.37 13.44 -0.85
C ASN A 69 11.59 12.96 0.37
N GLU A 70 10.27 13.08 0.30
CA GLU A 70 9.36 12.69 1.37
C GLU A 70 8.43 11.60 0.91
N MET A 71 8.05 10.74 1.85
CA MET A 71 7.12 9.65 1.60
C MET A 71 5.97 9.72 2.60
N TYR A 72 4.76 9.59 2.11
CA TYR A 72 3.55 9.57 2.93
C TYR A 72 2.93 8.19 2.86
N PHE A 73 2.47 7.71 4.01
CA PHE A 73 1.93 6.36 4.15
C PHE A 73 0.55 6.46 4.79
N ASP A 74 -0.49 6.18 4.02
CA ASP A 74 -1.87 6.26 4.47
C ASP A 74 -2.46 4.86 4.55
N VAL A 75 -3.21 4.59 5.61
CA VAL A 75 -3.84 3.29 5.85
C VAL A 75 -5.35 3.46 5.79
N TYR A 76 -5.99 2.65 4.96
CA TYR A 76 -7.44 2.65 4.80
C TYR A 76 -7.98 1.27 5.11
N LYS A 77 -9.13 1.23 5.79
CA LYS A 77 -9.83 -0.01 6.02
C LYS A 77 -11.12 -0.02 5.22
N HIS A 78 -11.34 -1.12 4.50
CA HIS A 78 -12.60 -1.33 3.78
C HIS A 78 -13.70 -1.57 4.81
N GLU A 79 -14.66 -0.67 4.88
CA GLU A 79 -15.73 -0.77 5.88
C GLU A 79 -17.03 -1.30 5.29
N ASP A 80 -17.33 -0.91 4.04
CA ASP A 80 -18.63 -1.22 3.47
C ASP A 80 -18.54 -1.41 1.97
N ASN A 81 -19.30 -2.36 1.46
CA ASN A 81 -19.37 -2.63 0.04
C ASN A 81 -20.75 -3.19 -0.29
N TYR A 82 -21.54 -2.43 -1.00
CA TYR A 82 -22.85 -2.89 -1.42
C TYR A 82 -23.14 -2.47 -2.85
N CYS A 83 -23.93 -3.30 -3.53
CA CYS A 83 -24.30 -3.06 -4.91
C CYS A 83 -25.48 -2.11 -5.01
N ILE A 84 -25.31 -1.06 -5.78
CA ILE A 84 -26.39 -0.14 -6.11
C ILE A 84 -26.81 -0.43 -7.54
N LYS A 85 -28.03 -0.88 -7.72
CA LYS A 85 -28.51 -1.16 -9.06
C LYS A 85 -28.88 0.14 -9.76
N HIS A 86 -28.41 0.27 -10.98
CA HIS A 86 -28.78 1.39 -11.82
C HIS A 86 -30.21 1.20 -12.31
N PRO A 87 -31.11 2.19 -12.14
CA PRO A 87 -32.49 2.09 -12.58
C PRO A 87 -32.61 2.07 -14.11
#